data_fce9be98d561db7d9229153571a77d02
#
_entry.id   fce9be98d561db7d9229153571a77d02
#
_cell.length_a   1.000
_cell.length_b   1.000
_cell.length_c   1.000
_cell.angle_alpha   90.00
_cell.angle_beta   90.00
_cell.angle_gamma   90.00
#
_symmetry.space_group_name_H-M   'P 1'
#
loop_
_entity.id
_entity.type
_entity.pdbx_description
1 polymer ?
#
loop_
_entity_poly.entity_id
_entity_poly.type
_entity_poly.pdbx_seq_one_letter_code
_entity_poly.pdbx_strand_id
1 'polypeptide(L)'
;TVEELVQAFQKAVNKAYEALLDPKEGTILSVMSAWSEALAENYTKEKSLHHSLLNAQEVAEKALANTQFQMPILKKNQLVDSGAKGFYYFIVGLTNAYCEKVAVISEVVEADQEIIEHVETSEPIYRYCSEFIIKNPTATKQTIQTVLATKGDSLVIVGNEGQIKLHIHTNKPKEVLKLLAKYGTMTYQKVDDMRLQY
;
A
#
# COMPACT_ATOMS: atom_id res chain seq x y z
N THR A 1 -12.88 2.49 -22.59
CA THR A 1 -12.85 1.08 -23.02
C THR A 1 -12.35 0.17 -21.89
N VAL A 2 -12.57 -1.14 -22.01
CA VAL A 2 -12.05 -2.13 -21.05
C VAL A 2 -10.52 -2.18 -21.10
N GLU A 3 -9.93 -2.02 -22.27
CA GLU A 3 -8.48 -1.93 -22.45
C GLU A 3 -7.87 -0.76 -21.65
N GLU A 4 -8.49 0.40 -21.70
CA GLU A 4 -8.07 1.57 -20.92
C GLU A 4 -8.18 1.31 -19.41
N LEU A 5 -9.23 0.60 -18.97
CA LEU A 5 -9.41 0.23 -17.57
C LEU A 5 -8.29 -0.71 -17.09
N VAL A 6 -8.00 -1.76 -17.86
CA VAL A 6 -6.90 -2.70 -17.55
C VAL A 6 -5.55 -1.98 -17.50
N GLN A 7 -5.28 -1.10 -18.47
CA GLN A 7 -4.06 -0.27 -18.45
C GLN A 7 -4.02 0.71 -17.26
N ALA A 8 -5.18 1.23 -16.84
CA ALA A 8 -5.25 2.11 -15.68
C ALA A 8 -4.87 1.37 -14.39
N PHE A 9 -5.28 0.12 -14.22
CA PHE A 9 -4.86 -0.70 -13.07
C PHE A 9 -3.34 -0.92 -13.05
N GLN A 10 -2.72 -1.26 -14.18
CA GLN A 10 -1.27 -1.41 -14.27
C GLN A 10 -0.53 -0.10 -13.92
N LYS A 11 -1.02 1.03 -14.46
CA LYS A 11 -0.46 2.36 -14.13
C LYS A 11 -0.62 2.70 -12.63
N ALA A 12 -1.76 2.31 -12.03
CA ALA A 12 -1.99 2.53 -10.59
C ALA A 12 -1.01 1.74 -9.73
N VAL A 13 -0.74 0.48 -10.09
CA VAL A 13 0.27 -0.35 -9.40
C VAL A 13 1.66 0.28 -9.51
N ASN A 14 2.09 0.70 -10.71
CA ASN A 14 3.37 1.38 -10.89
C ASN A 14 3.47 2.64 -10.02
N LYS A 15 2.38 3.43 -9.93
CA LYS A 15 2.33 4.60 -9.05
C LYS A 15 2.43 4.26 -7.58
N ALA A 16 1.90 3.12 -7.14
CA ALA A 16 2.05 2.65 -5.76
C ALA A 16 3.51 2.31 -5.44
N TYR A 17 4.21 1.61 -6.34
CA TYR A 17 5.66 1.35 -6.21
C TYR A 17 6.48 2.64 -6.19
N GLU A 18 6.23 3.58 -7.12
CA GLU A 18 6.93 4.88 -7.20
C GLU A 18 6.72 5.77 -5.96
N ALA A 19 5.64 5.56 -5.19
CA ALA A 19 5.34 6.34 -4.00
C ALA A 19 6.23 5.97 -2.81
N LEU A 20 6.80 4.77 -2.82
CA LEU A 20 7.59 4.22 -1.72
C LEU A 20 9.09 4.43 -1.99
N LEU A 21 9.85 4.76 -0.95
CA LEU A 21 11.31 4.84 -1.04
C LEU A 21 11.95 3.47 -1.23
N ASP A 22 11.42 2.47 -0.53
CA ASP A 22 11.94 1.10 -0.50
C ASP A 22 10.76 0.12 -0.54
N PRO A 23 10.18 -0.12 -1.74
CA PRO A 23 9.06 -1.04 -1.89
C PRO A 23 9.50 -2.46 -1.52
N LYS A 24 8.71 -3.13 -0.68
CA LYS A 24 9.00 -4.48 -0.20
C LYS A 24 8.08 -5.49 -0.88
N GLU A 25 8.68 -6.57 -1.38
CA GLU A 25 7.93 -7.75 -1.78
C GLU A 25 7.37 -8.49 -0.56
N GLY A 26 6.28 -9.24 -0.76
CA GLY A 26 5.55 -9.88 0.34
C GLY A 26 4.58 -8.94 1.05
N THR A 27 4.25 -7.82 0.42
CA THR A 27 3.27 -6.83 0.90
C THR A 27 2.09 -6.71 -0.07
N ILE A 28 1.19 -5.78 0.22
CA ILE A 28 0.09 -5.40 -0.69
C ILE A 28 0.58 -5.15 -2.13
N LEU A 29 1.81 -4.63 -2.32
CA LEU A 29 2.37 -4.35 -3.64
C LEU A 29 2.49 -5.61 -4.49
N SER A 30 2.99 -6.72 -3.91
CA SER A 30 3.12 -7.99 -4.60
C SER A 30 1.76 -8.53 -5.08
N VAL A 31 0.72 -8.40 -4.26
CA VAL A 31 -0.63 -8.87 -4.61
C VAL A 31 -1.26 -7.96 -5.67
N MET A 32 -1.07 -6.64 -5.57
CA MET A 32 -1.52 -5.68 -6.59
C MET A 32 -0.86 -5.95 -7.95
N SER A 33 0.44 -6.19 -7.98
CA SER A 33 1.19 -6.50 -9.20
C SER A 33 0.68 -7.80 -9.83
N ALA A 34 0.65 -8.89 -9.06
CA ALA A 34 0.21 -10.20 -9.54
C ALA A 34 -1.23 -10.15 -10.09
N TRP A 35 -2.14 -9.46 -9.40
CA TRP A 35 -3.51 -9.29 -9.87
C TRP A 35 -3.60 -8.48 -11.17
N SER A 36 -2.92 -7.34 -11.25
CA SER A 36 -3.01 -6.47 -12.43
C SER A 36 -2.35 -7.07 -13.67
N GLU A 37 -1.27 -7.81 -13.50
CA GLU A 37 -0.58 -8.53 -14.55
C GLU A 37 -1.46 -9.66 -15.09
N ALA A 38 -2.03 -10.50 -14.22
CA ALA A 38 -2.93 -11.57 -14.61
C ALA A 38 -4.19 -11.04 -15.31
N LEU A 39 -4.77 -9.94 -14.84
CA LEU A 39 -5.90 -9.27 -15.47
C LEU A 39 -5.57 -8.84 -16.90
N ALA A 40 -4.43 -8.21 -17.10
CA ALA A 40 -4.00 -7.74 -18.42
C ALA A 40 -3.68 -8.89 -19.38
N GLU A 41 -2.97 -9.90 -18.90
CA GLU A 41 -2.61 -11.06 -19.70
C GLU A 41 -3.84 -11.83 -20.18
N ASN A 42 -4.78 -12.13 -19.26
CA ASN A 42 -5.99 -12.86 -19.60
C ASN A 42 -6.90 -12.04 -20.52
N TYR A 43 -7.07 -10.73 -20.25
CA TYR A 43 -7.88 -9.89 -21.12
C TYR A 43 -7.29 -9.78 -22.53
N THR A 44 -5.98 -9.77 -22.66
CA THR A 44 -5.32 -9.77 -23.98
C THR A 44 -5.63 -11.04 -24.76
N LYS A 45 -5.69 -12.19 -24.11
CA LYS A 45 -5.94 -13.51 -24.72
C LYS A 45 -7.43 -13.73 -25.04
N GLU A 46 -8.30 -13.47 -24.08
CA GLU A 46 -9.71 -13.88 -24.14
C GLU A 46 -10.68 -12.75 -24.50
N LYS A 47 -10.26 -11.49 -24.38
CA LYS A 47 -11.11 -10.28 -24.56
C LYS A 47 -12.39 -10.30 -23.71
N SER A 48 -12.40 -11.08 -22.63
CA SER A 48 -13.49 -11.19 -21.68
C SER A 48 -13.07 -10.63 -20.32
N LEU A 49 -13.63 -9.48 -19.91
CA LEU A 49 -13.35 -8.91 -18.60
C LEU A 49 -13.85 -9.82 -17.46
N HIS A 50 -15.00 -10.50 -17.67
CA HIS A 50 -15.54 -11.45 -16.70
C HIS A 50 -14.54 -12.57 -16.36
N HIS A 51 -14.06 -13.29 -17.38
CA HIS A 51 -13.10 -14.37 -17.16
C HIS A 51 -11.76 -13.85 -16.64
N SER A 52 -11.33 -12.68 -17.12
CA SER A 52 -10.08 -12.07 -16.70
C SER A 52 -10.09 -11.67 -15.21
N LEU A 53 -11.22 -11.15 -14.71
CA LEU A 53 -11.37 -10.81 -13.29
C LEU A 53 -11.35 -12.06 -12.40
N LEU A 54 -12.07 -13.13 -12.81
CA LEU A 54 -12.07 -14.38 -12.03
C LEU A 54 -10.67 -15.00 -11.96
N ASN A 55 -9.97 -15.09 -13.09
CA ASN A 55 -8.61 -15.62 -13.12
C ASN A 55 -7.63 -14.74 -12.31
N ALA A 56 -7.70 -13.42 -12.47
CA ALA A 56 -6.85 -12.51 -11.73
C ALA A 56 -7.10 -12.60 -10.21
N GLN A 57 -8.34 -12.85 -9.77
CA GLN A 57 -8.66 -13.08 -8.36
C GLN A 57 -7.98 -14.35 -7.83
N GLU A 58 -7.99 -15.46 -8.57
CA GLU A 58 -7.28 -16.69 -8.17
C GLU A 58 -5.76 -16.47 -8.06
N VAL A 59 -5.19 -15.70 -8.98
CA VAL A 59 -3.76 -15.34 -8.93
C VAL A 59 -3.45 -14.48 -7.71
N ALA A 60 -4.32 -13.51 -7.39
CA ALA A 60 -4.18 -12.67 -6.21
C ALA A 60 -4.27 -13.46 -4.91
N GLU A 61 -5.13 -14.46 -4.82
CA GLU A 61 -5.25 -15.35 -3.66
C GLU A 61 -3.94 -16.10 -3.40
N LYS A 62 -3.36 -16.67 -4.45
CA LYS A 62 -2.05 -17.35 -4.38
C LYS A 62 -0.94 -16.39 -3.98
N ALA A 63 -0.94 -15.17 -4.53
CA ALA A 63 0.02 -14.13 -4.18
C ALA A 63 -0.12 -13.71 -2.71
N LEU A 64 -1.35 -13.56 -2.20
CA LEU A 64 -1.62 -13.28 -0.79
C LEU A 64 -1.06 -14.37 0.12
N ALA A 65 -1.36 -15.64 -0.15
CA ALA A 65 -0.82 -16.75 0.62
C ALA A 65 0.73 -16.77 0.60
N ASN A 66 1.34 -16.39 -0.52
CA ASN A 66 2.79 -16.37 -0.66
C ASN A 66 3.47 -15.24 0.12
N THR A 67 2.77 -14.16 0.51
CA THR A 67 3.34 -13.06 1.32
C THR A 67 3.93 -13.58 2.63
N GLN A 68 3.33 -14.62 3.20
CA GLN A 68 3.82 -15.30 4.41
C GLN A 68 5.28 -15.76 4.28
N PHE A 69 5.71 -16.14 3.09
CA PHE A 69 7.05 -16.71 2.86
C PHE A 69 8.07 -15.67 2.42
N GLN A 70 7.63 -14.50 1.97
CA GLN A 70 8.48 -13.45 1.41
C GLN A 70 9.06 -12.52 2.48
N MET A 71 8.38 -12.36 3.63
CA MET A 71 8.86 -11.53 4.73
C MET A 71 9.18 -12.38 5.97
N PRO A 72 10.38 -12.23 6.56
CA PRO A 72 10.80 -13.03 7.73
C PRO A 72 9.84 -12.91 8.92
N ILE A 73 9.30 -11.73 9.18
CA ILE A 73 8.36 -11.47 10.27
C ILE A 73 7.01 -12.21 10.05
N LEU A 74 6.50 -12.22 8.82
CA LEU A 74 5.26 -12.92 8.47
C LEU A 74 5.47 -14.44 8.55
N LYS A 75 6.62 -14.91 8.07
CA LYS A 75 6.98 -16.34 8.14
C LYS A 75 7.08 -16.83 9.58
N LYS A 76 7.75 -16.06 10.45
CA LYS A 76 7.90 -16.42 11.88
C LYS A 76 6.55 -16.54 12.57
N ASN A 77 5.60 -15.67 12.26
CA ASN A 77 4.28 -15.61 12.91
C ASN A 77 3.18 -16.35 12.15
N GLN A 78 3.50 -17.02 11.03
CA GLN A 78 2.54 -17.73 10.16
C GLN A 78 1.37 -16.84 9.68
N LEU A 79 1.64 -15.56 9.44
CA LEU A 79 0.66 -14.56 9.03
C LEU A 79 0.87 -14.18 7.57
N VAL A 80 -0.20 -13.72 6.91
CA VAL A 80 -0.13 -13.03 5.63
C VAL A 80 -0.10 -11.51 5.87
N ASP A 81 0.34 -10.75 4.85
CA ASP A 81 0.31 -9.29 4.94
C ASP A 81 -1.13 -8.75 5.05
N SER A 82 -1.39 -7.94 6.08
CA SER A 82 -2.73 -7.40 6.37
C SER A 82 -3.24 -6.44 5.30
N GLY A 83 -2.35 -5.62 4.73
CA GLY A 83 -2.67 -4.72 3.63
C GLY A 83 -3.03 -5.50 2.37
N ALA A 84 -2.26 -6.55 2.06
CA ALA A 84 -2.55 -7.46 0.96
C ALA A 84 -3.88 -8.20 1.15
N LYS A 85 -4.20 -8.63 2.38
CA LYS A 85 -5.49 -9.27 2.70
C LYS A 85 -6.66 -8.31 2.49
N GLY A 86 -6.53 -7.06 2.93
CA GLY A 86 -7.54 -6.02 2.70
C GLY A 86 -7.75 -5.73 1.21
N PHE A 87 -6.69 -5.62 0.43
CA PHE A 87 -6.78 -5.46 -1.02
C PHE A 87 -7.42 -6.67 -1.69
N TYR A 88 -7.07 -7.89 -1.29
CA TYR A 88 -7.70 -9.11 -1.81
C TYR A 88 -9.22 -9.10 -1.60
N TYR A 89 -9.72 -8.76 -0.42
CA TYR A 89 -11.16 -8.65 -0.19
C TYR A 89 -11.82 -7.54 -1.03
N PHE A 90 -11.11 -6.44 -1.27
CA PHE A 90 -11.61 -5.40 -2.18
C PHE A 90 -11.80 -5.95 -3.60
N ILE A 91 -10.82 -6.67 -4.17
CA ILE A 91 -10.95 -7.23 -5.53
C ILE A 91 -11.96 -8.37 -5.60
N VAL A 92 -12.14 -9.16 -4.54
CA VAL A 92 -13.22 -10.16 -4.44
C VAL A 92 -14.59 -9.47 -4.55
N GLY A 93 -14.81 -8.39 -3.77
CA GLY A 93 -16.03 -7.61 -3.82
C GLY A 93 -16.27 -7.00 -5.21
N LEU A 94 -15.22 -6.43 -5.83
CA LEU A 94 -15.28 -5.88 -7.19
C LEU A 94 -15.64 -6.96 -8.22
N THR A 95 -14.99 -8.11 -8.17
CA THR A 95 -15.22 -9.23 -9.09
C THR A 95 -16.64 -9.77 -8.94
N ASN A 96 -17.10 -9.99 -7.71
CA ASN A 96 -18.44 -10.48 -7.43
C ASN A 96 -19.53 -9.50 -7.92
N ALA A 97 -19.35 -8.19 -7.67
CA ALA A 97 -20.28 -7.18 -8.13
C ALA A 97 -20.35 -7.12 -9.65
N TYR A 98 -19.20 -7.19 -10.34
CA TYR A 98 -19.17 -7.18 -11.79
C TYR A 98 -19.76 -8.45 -12.41
N CYS A 99 -19.51 -9.61 -11.81
CA CYS A 99 -19.98 -10.91 -12.33
C CYS A 99 -21.42 -11.25 -11.91
N GLU A 100 -22.16 -10.30 -11.31
CA GLU A 100 -23.53 -10.50 -10.78
C GLU A 100 -23.65 -11.68 -9.81
N LYS A 101 -22.53 -12.17 -9.28
CA LYS A 101 -22.53 -13.07 -8.14
C LYS A 101 -22.81 -12.25 -6.88
N VAL A 102 -23.96 -11.56 -6.86
CA VAL A 102 -24.53 -11.05 -5.62
C VAL A 102 -25.07 -12.27 -4.86
N ALA A 103 -24.19 -13.12 -4.40
CA ALA A 103 -24.47 -13.87 -3.21
C ALA A 103 -24.63 -12.80 -2.14
N VAL A 104 -25.87 -12.64 -1.69
CA VAL A 104 -26.22 -11.88 -0.52
C VAL A 104 -25.09 -12.00 0.47
N ILE A 105 -24.45 -10.87 0.81
CA ILE A 105 -23.55 -10.79 1.96
C ILE A 105 -24.45 -10.91 3.18
N SER A 106 -24.91 -12.09 3.46
CA SER A 106 -25.65 -12.46 4.66
C SER A 106 -24.86 -13.47 5.52
N GLU A 107 -23.62 -13.71 5.15
CA GLU A 107 -22.65 -14.19 6.10
C GLU A 107 -21.65 -13.04 6.31
N VAL A 108 -21.93 -12.25 7.33
CA VAL A 108 -20.88 -11.61 8.11
C VAL A 108 -19.91 -12.76 8.37
N VAL A 109 -18.80 -12.78 7.63
CA VAL A 109 -17.64 -13.56 8.05
C VAL A 109 -17.37 -12.97 9.43
N GLU A 110 -17.77 -13.68 10.47
CA GLU A 110 -17.25 -13.43 11.80
C GLU A 110 -15.75 -13.40 11.55
N ALA A 111 -15.19 -12.19 11.57
CA ALA A 111 -13.77 -12.04 11.60
C ALA A 111 -13.37 -12.88 12.81
N ASP A 112 -12.74 -14.03 12.56
CA ASP A 112 -12.03 -14.70 13.59
C ASP A 112 -11.16 -13.62 14.24
N GLN A 113 -11.66 -13.10 15.35
CA GLN A 113 -10.87 -12.39 16.33
C GLN A 113 -9.98 -13.47 16.94
N GLU A 114 -9.08 -14.03 16.13
CA GLU A 114 -7.85 -14.53 16.69
C GLU A 114 -7.24 -13.32 17.39
N ILE A 115 -7.45 -13.31 18.70
CA ILE A 115 -6.73 -12.46 19.62
C ILE A 115 -5.28 -12.65 19.22
N ILE A 116 -4.72 -11.64 18.57
CA ILE A 116 -3.29 -11.59 18.25
C ILE A 116 -2.62 -11.48 19.61
N GLU A 117 -2.35 -12.65 20.22
CA GLU A 117 -1.43 -12.72 21.34
C GLU A 117 -0.13 -12.08 20.83
N HIS A 118 0.17 -10.92 21.36
CA HIS A 118 1.38 -10.12 21.26
C HIS A 118 2.40 -10.66 20.23
N VAL A 119 2.26 -10.19 18.98
CA VAL A 119 3.39 -10.24 18.05
C VAL A 119 4.51 -9.49 18.76
N GLU A 120 5.60 -10.17 19.15
CA GLU A 120 6.82 -9.51 19.59
C GLU A 120 7.32 -8.66 18.43
N THR A 121 6.80 -7.45 18.35
CA THR A 121 7.34 -6.42 17.47
C THR A 121 8.62 -5.94 18.14
N SER A 122 9.76 -6.14 17.48
CA SER A 122 10.99 -5.44 17.86
C SER A 122 10.64 -3.95 18.00
N GLU A 123 11.11 -3.30 19.07
CA GLU A 123 10.88 -1.86 19.28
C GLU A 123 11.18 -1.11 17.97
N PRO A 124 10.30 -0.19 17.55
CA PRO A 124 10.50 0.54 16.31
C PRO A 124 11.81 1.35 16.41
N ILE A 125 12.67 1.24 15.40
CA ILE A 125 13.96 1.95 15.31
C ILE A 125 13.74 3.46 15.43
N TYR A 126 12.64 3.95 14.86
CA TYR A 126 12.22 5.34 14.91
C TYR A 126 10.97 5.50 15.79
N ARG A 127 11.02 6.48 16.68
CA ARG A 127 9.98 6.71 17.69
C ARG A 127 8.71 7.37 17.15
N TYR A 128 8.85 8.28 16.18
CA TYR A 128 7.74 9.13 15.76
C TYR A 128 7.28 8.78 14.35
N CYS A 129 5.97 8.51 14.19
CA CYS A 129 5.27 8.52 12.93
C CYS A 129 4.89 9.96 12.61
N SER A 130 5.32 10.49 11.47
CA SER A 130 5.15 11.90 11.13
C SER A 130 4.52 12.05 9.75
N GLU A 131 3.44 12.83 9.67
CA GLU A 131 2.77 13.18 8.42
C GLU A 131 2.83 14.68 8.18
N PHE A 132 3.06 15.06 6.94
CA PHE A 132 3.16 16.45 6.52
C PHE A 132 2.43 16.66 5.19
N ILE A 133 1.86 17.87 5.00
CA ILE A 133 1.34 18.34 3.71
C ILE A 133 2.02 19.64 3.34
N ILE A 134 2.61 19.68 2.14
CA ILE A 134 3.25 20.82 1.53
C ILE A 134 2.38 21.30 0.37
N LYS A 135 1.96 22.55 0.35
CA LYS A 135 1.32 23.19 -0.80
C LYS A 135 2.33 23.99 -1.61
N ASN A 136 2.06 24.06 -2.93
CA ASN A 136 2.92 24.76 -3.90
C ASN A 136 4.40 24.35 -3.74
N PRO A 137 4.73 23.06 -3.87
CA PRO A 137 6.09 22.60 -3.68
C PRO A 137 7.01 23.20 -4.73
N THR A 138 8.16 23.74 -4.31
CA THR A 138 9.20 24.30 -5.16
C THR A 138 10.25 23.28 -5.61
N ALA A 139 10.13 22.04 -5.14
CA ALA A 139 11.00 20.92 -5.48
C ALA A 139 10.17 19.70 -5.93
N THR A 140 10.79 18.85 -6.74
CA THR A 140 10.16 17.60 -7.18
C THR A 140 10.04 16.59 -6.03
N LYS A 141 9.13 15.63 -6.14
CA LYS A 141 9.03 14.51 -5.19
C LYS A 141 10.37 13.79 -5.02
N GLN A 142 11.08 13.55 -6.11
CA GLN A 142 12.36 12.88 -6.10
C GLN A 142 13.44 13.67 -5.34
N THR A 143 13.47 14.99 -5.46
CA THR A 143 14.36 15.84 -4.67
C THR A 143 14.05 15.71 -3.18
N ILE A 144 12.77 15.80 -2.79
CA ILE A 144 12.33 15.67 -1.40
C ILE A 144 12.66 14.26 -0.86
N GLN A 145 12.42 13.23 -1.65
CA GLN A 145 12.75 11.84 -1.32
C GLN A 145 14.24 11.65 -1.03
N THR A 146 15.10 12.16 -1.91
CA THR A 146 16.56 12.09 -1.74
C THR A 146 17.04 12.78 -0.45
N VAL A 147 16.49 13.95 -0.16
CA VAL A 147 16.87 14.74 1.02
C VAL A 147 16.41 14.06 2.32
N LEU A 148 15.30 13.33 2.28
CA LEU A 148 14.73 12.65 3.45
C LEU A 148 15.21 11.21 3.63
N ALA A 149 15.84 10.60 2.64
CA ALA A 149 16.25 9.19 2.65
C ALA A 149 17.12 8.80 3.86
N THR A 150 17.87 9.77 4.44
CA THR A 150 18.71 9.55 5.62
C THR A 150 18.08 10.05 6.93
N LYS A 151 16.83 10.52 6.92
CA LYS A 151 16.17 11.16 8.07
C LYS A 151 15.22 10.24 8.83
N GLY A 152 14.96 9.07 8.27
CA GLY A 152 14.05 8.08 8.84
C GLY A 152 13.85 6.90 7.90
N ASP A 153 12.84 6.09 8.21
CA ASP A 153 12.37 5.01 7.36
C ASP A 153 10.88 5.17 7.00
N SER A 154 10.31 4.16 6.33
CA SER A 154 8.89 4.12 5.94
C SER A 154 8.44 5.38 5.18
N LEU A 155 9.36 5.98 4.41
CA LEU A 155 9.08 7.22 3.66
C LEU A 155 8.13 6.95 2.50
N VAL A 156 6.96 7.57 2.56
CA VAL A 156 5.95 7.56 1.50
C VAL A 156 5.70 9.00 1.04
N ILE A 157 5.79 9.26 -0.26
CA ILE A 157 5.55 10.57 -0.85
C ILE A 157 4.53 10.47 -1.98
N VAL A 158 3.38 11.11 -1.81
CA VAL A 158 2.31 11.15 -2.80
C VAL A 158 1.88 12.58 -3.10
N GLY A 159 1.37 12.83 -4.29
CA GLY A 159 0.86 14.15 -4.66
C GLY A 159 1.27 14.59 -6.07
N ASN A 160 1.10 15.88 -6.34
CA ASN A 160 1.35 16.52 -7.62
C ASN A 160 2.03 17.89 -7.42
N GLU A 161 2.12 18.68 -8.50
CA GLU A 161 2.75 20.02 -8.48
C GLU A 161 2.05 21.03 -7.55
N GLY A 162 0.77 20.82 -7.22
CA GLY A 162 0.03 21.70 -6.30
C GLY A 162 0.18 21.32 -4.84
N GLN A 163 0.37 20.03 -4.54
CA GLN A 163 0.41 19.54 -3.18
C GLN A 163 1.14 18.19 -3.08
N ILE A 164 1.98 18.05 -2.05
CA ILE A 164 2.65 16.81 -1.67
C ILE A 164 2.21 16.43 -0.26
N LYS A 165 1.73 15.18 -0.08
CA LYS A 165 1.57 14.54 1.23
C LYS A 165 2.78 13.62 1.46
N LEU A 166 3.28 13.62 2.69
CA LEU A 166 4.46 12.87 3.08
C LEU A 166 4.22 12.16 4.41
N HIS A 167 4.65 10.91 4.50
CA HIS A 167 4.70 10.12 5.72
C HIS A 167 6.14 9.64 5.93
N ILE A 168 6.64 9.69 7.16
CA ILE A 168 7.99 9.23 7.54
C ILE A 168 8.04 8.83 9.01
N HIS A 169 8.73 7.74 9.32
CA HIS A 169 9.11 7.41 10.69
C HIS A 169 10.47 8.01 11.00
N THR A 170 10.58 8.81 12.06
CA THR A 170 11.81 9.52 12.39
C THR A 170 11.96 9.75 13.89
N ASN A 171 13.20 9.91 14.38
CA ASN A 171 13.46 10.34 15.74
C ASN A 171 13.51 11.88 15.87
N LYS A 172 13.47 12.61 14.75
CA LYS A 172 13.66 14.07 14.70
C LYS A 172 12.61 14.79 13.84
N PRO A 173 11.30 14.69 14.18
CA PRO A 173 10.24 15.27 13.35
C PRO A 173 10.37 16.78 13.16
N LYS A 174 10.90 17.52 14.14
CA LYS A 174 11.14 18.96 14.02
C LYS A 174 12.22 19.32 12.99
N GLU A 175 13.25 18.46 12.82
CA GLU A 175 14.28 18.65 11.80
C GLU A 175 13.68 18.40 10.40
N VAL A 176 12.87 17.35 10.26
CA VAL A 176 12.15 17.05 9.02
C VAL A 176 11.24 18.21 8.64
N LEU A 177 10.45 18.73 9.59
CA LEU A 177 9.57 19.89 9.34
C LEU A 177 10.35 21.11 8.85
N LYS A 178 11.46 21.49 9.53
CA LYS A 178 12.31 22.62 9.14
C LYS A 178 12.90 22.46 7.74
N LEU A 179 13.22 21.21 7.36
CA LEU A 179 13.75 20.87 6.07
C LEU A 179 12.68 21.03 4.97
N LEU A 180 11.51 20.46 5.22
CA LEU A 180 10.38 20.51 4.30
C LEU A 180 9.85 21.93 4.07
N ALA A 181 9.88 22.79 5.09
CA ALA A 181 9.50 24.19 5.00
C ALA A 181 10.32 25.02 3.97
N LYS A 182 11.48 24.52 3.55
CA LYS A 182 12.28 25.13 2.48
C LYS A 182 11.72 24.87 1.08
N TYR A 183 10.86 23.85 0.95
CA TYR A 183 10.36 23.35 -0.33
C TYR A 183 8.89 23.68 -0.59
N GLY A 184 8.26 24.52 0.22
CA GLY A 184 6.89 24.97 0.02
C GLY A 184 6.18 25.35 1.32
N THR A 185 4.90 25.64 1.20
CA THR A 185 4.09 26.07 2.34
C THR A 185 3.55 24.85 3.11
N MET A 186 3.95 24.72 4.37
CA MET A 186 3.45 23.68 5.27
C MET A 186 2.01 23.98 5.67
N THR A 187 1.05 23.10 5.38
CA THR A 187 -0.37 23.28 5.69
C THR A 187 -0.94 22.27 6.66
N TYR A 188 -0.23 21.18 6.88
CA TYR A 188 -0.61 20.15 7.83
C TYR A 188 0.63 19.46 8.40
N GLN A 189 0.56 19.14 9.68
CA GLN A 189 1.52 18.27 10.33
C GLN A 189 0.81 17.42 11.39
N LYS A 190 1.20 16.16 11.48
CA LYS A 190 0.82 15.22 12.54
C LYS A 190 2.07 14.47 12.97
N VAL A 191 2.24 14.29 14.29
CA VAL A 191 3.37 13.56 14.87
C VAL A 191 2.82 12.70 15.99
N ASP A 192 2.82 11.40 15.79
CA ASP A 192 2.38 10.42 16.79
C ASP A 192 3.60 9.71 17.39
N ASP A 193 3.60 9.51 18.69
CA ASP A 193 4.60 8.68 19.37
C ASP A 193 4.20 7.21 19.28
N MET A 194 4.90 6.43 18.46
CA MET A 194 4.59 5.03 18.22
C MET A 194 4.77 4.14 19.45
N ARG A 195 5.51 4.59 20.45
CA ARG A 195 5.65 3.86 21.73
C ARG A 195 4.40 3.93 22.61
N LEU A 196 3.49 4.86 22.33
CA LEU A 196 2.23 5.01 23.06
C LEU A 196 1.07 4.25 22.41
N GLN A 197 1.33 3.55 21.31
CA GLN A 197 0.32 2.78 20.56
C GLN A 197 0.34 1.28 20.91
N TYR A 198 1.19 0.88 21.85
CA TYR A 198 1.31 -0.49 22.34
C TYR A 198 0.91 -0.60 23.81
#